data_f98f313406d54053dff5f4c88c641dd3
#
_entry.id   f98f313406d54053dff5f4c88c641dd3
#
_cell.length_a   1.000
_cell.length_b   1.000
_cell.length_c   1.000
_cell.angle_alpha   90.00
_cell.angle_beta   90.00
_cell.angle_gamma   90.00
#
_symmetry.space_group_name_H-M   'P 1'
#
loop_
_entity.id
_entity.type
_entity.pdbx_description
1 polymer ?
#
loop_
_entity_poly.entity_id
_entity_poly.type
_entity_poly.pdbx_seq_one_letter_code
_entity_poly.pdbx_strand_id
1 'polypeptide(L)'
;MKKTMKAVTALCAFALASSAFATIQPTRVGPVSQYGALQTGTNAAGEGRIYGSVDGVVDGKEVQVRGMSLTWSQYWPYGSSFYGHSFIDTLVGSWNVELIRSAMGIVPPWGHGSYMTRPEYFESQMDTVVQAAIANDVYVLIDWHSEGGYFNCIHPNEKPKYEFNDNKTCFSAADAAAFFGRMAERYGKYPHVIFEIYNEPVSESWNDLKAYADSVLTEIRKYSNNLVVIGTPTWSSMAGEAISNPVQDKNVAYTYHFYANLHQTASHIASSNTAMANGLSIFVTEWGGIDDIFTNASYKTQLEAFLAWTSEKKLSMAKWDVEKPYLEDNDVDNYIKANILPPKTTYTKNVNWETSITDNLPGSVTYGTSSAISGTWSATSDIDDYGDEQGDKGNSTFTNNSTATTVKMDNMILDTVGTGFDYAPYIRAEYTFGAGVDLSNCKMVSYKYKGANHQFTLYYDWNASVDYFGVGVWDYPFVEMPYAPEWETVHVDLGWMTSNGWQTGIPTYPVLEAATAFRFVVTNDFFDTSLWIEDLKCEEEVSGYSPVEIDTTTALPKIASKASPVNVSVQGKNIAVSGIENGSQYMLSNMLGQVMASGRTNGSSLNLNVASSGKYILRIGSKQTAISIR
;
A
#
# COMPACT_ATOMS: atom_id res chain seq x y z
N MET A 1 -59.56 14.65 -49.18
CA MET A 1 -58.35 13.77 -49.24
C MET A 1 -57.56 13.98 -47.98
N LYS A 2 -57.73 13.09 -47.01
CA LYS A 2 -56.95 13.11 -45.73
C LYS A 2 -55.74 12.19 -45.93
N LYS A 3 -54.51 12.72 -45.81
CA LYS A 3 -53.27 11.94 -45.74
C LYS A 3 -52.98 11.63 -44.28
N THR A 4 -53.08 10.37 -43.92
CA THR A 4 -52.68 9.82 -42.65
C THR A 4 -51.14 9.63 -42.64
N MET A 5 -50.45 10.36 -41.81
CA MET A 5 -49.01 10.11 -41.49
C MET A 5 -48.94 8.99 -40.45
N LYS A 6 -48.36 7.87 -40.80
CA LYS A 6 -47.96 6.82 -39.87
C LYS A 6 -46.63 7.21 -39.22
N ALA A 7 -46.65 7.48 -37.92
CA ALA A 7 -45.45 7.60 -37.12
C ALA A 7 -44.90 6.18 -36.90
N VAL A 8 -43.66 5.94 -37.38
CA VAL A 8 -42.89 4.75 -37.07
C VAL A 8 -42.07 5.10 -35.83
N THR A 9 -42.49 4.59 -34.69
CA THR A 9 -41.71 4.66 -33.45
C THR A 9 -40.63 3.58 -33.52
N ALA A 10 -39.39 3.96 -33.82
CA ALA A 10 -38.25 3.08 -33.69
C ALA A 10 -37.92 2.97 -32.20
N LEU A 11 -38.21 1.81 -31.61
CA LEU A 11 -37.77 1.43 -30.29
C LEU A 11 -36.29 1.03 -30.40
N CYS A 12 -35.36 1.92 -30.12
CA CYS A 12 -33.99 1.55 -29.87
C CYS A 12 -33.94 0.83 -28.52
N ALA A 13 -33.95 -0.49 -28.55
CA ALA A 13 -33.56 -1.30 -27.41
C ALA A 13 -32.03 -1.14 -27.27
N PHE A 14 -31.59 -0.27 -26.35
CA PHE A 14 -30.24 -0.34 -25.83
C PHE A 14 -30.14 -1.65 -25.07
N ALA A 15 -29.55 -2.66 -25.70
CA ALA A 15 -29.00 -3.80 -24.98
C ALA A 15 -27.80 -3.26 -24.20
N LEU A 16 -28.01 -3.01 -22.89
CA LEU A 16 -26.92 -2.95 -21.94
C LEU A 16 -26.25 -4.33 -22.00
N ALA A 17 -25.20 -4.45 -22.78
CA ALA A 17 -24.28 -5.55 -22.65
C ALA A 17 -23.59 -5.34 -21.30
N SER A 18 -24.13 -5.95 -20.24
CA SER A 18 -23.35 -6.20 -19.05
C SER A 18 -22.19 -7.05 -19.51
N SER A 19 -21.01 -6.47 -19.60
CA SER A 19 -19.78 -7.24 -19.78
C SER A 19 -19.64 -8.10 -18.53
N ALA A 20 -20.03 -9.36 -18.67
CA ALA A 20 -19.84 -10.34 -17.63
C ALA A 20 -18.32 -10.56 -17.54
N PHE A 21 -17.70 -10.06 -16.47
CA PHE A 21 -16.29 -10.33 -16.21
C PHE A 21 -16.14 -11.82 -15.89
N ALA A 22 -15.20 -12.46 -16.57
CA ALA A 22 -14.89 -13.86 -16.34
C ALA A 22 -14.41 -14.03 -14.89
N THR A 23 -14.77 -15.15 -14.26
CA THR A 23 -14.14 -15.57 -13.00
C THR A 23 -12.63 -15.62 -13.19
N ILE A 24 -11.87 -15.16 -12.19
CA ILE A 24 -10.40 -15.23 -12.23
C ILE A 24 -10.01 -16.71 -12.34
N GLN A 25 -9.21 -17.03 -13.34
CA GLN A 25 -8.75 -18.39 -13.57
C GLN A 25 -7.34 -18.56 -13.01
N PRO A 26 -7.07 -19.67 -12.31
CA PRO A 26 -5.72 -19.92 -11.81
C PRO A 26 -4.76 -20.22 -12.95
N THR A 27 -3.57 -19.62 -12.91
CA THR A 27 -2.49 -19.86 -13.87
C THR A 27 -1.61 -21.05 -13.46
N ARG A 28 -1.78 -21.54 -12.24
CA ARG A 28 -1.01 -22.64 -11.65
C ARG A 28 -1.82 -23.39 -10.59
N VAL A 29 -1.33 -24.52 -10.15
CA VAL A 29 -1.84 -25.21 -8.97
C VAL A 29 -1.01 -24.79 -7.76
N GLY A 30 -1.64 -24.22 -6.76
CA GLY A 30 -1.01 -23.69 -5.56
C GLY A 30 -1.61 -24.24 -4.26
N PRO A 31 -1.30 -23.64 -3.12
CA PRO A 31 -1.75 -24.10 -1.82
C PRO A 31 -3.28 -24.08 -1.67
N VAL A 32 -3.99 -23.14 -2.32
CA VAL A 32 -5.44 -23.08 -2.20
C VAL A 32 -6.14 -24.23 -2.91
N SER A 33 -5.68 -24.62 -4.10
CA SER A 33 -6.16 -25.85 -4.75
C SER A 33 -5.85 -27.11 -3.96
N GLN A 34 -4.82 -27.09 -3.10
CA GLN A 34 -4.47 -28.23 -2.26
C GLN A 34 -5.27 -28.28 -0.96
N TYR A 35 -5.42 -27.14 -0.27
CA TYR A 35 -5.96 -27.10 1.09
C TYR A 35 -7.40 -26.54 1.16
N GLY A 36 -7.88 -25.86 0.15
CA GLY A 36 -9.17 -25.16 0.16
C GLY A 36 -9.16 -23.92 1.08
N ALA A 37 -10.34 -23.47 1.49
CA ALA A 37 -10.47 -22.40 2.45
C ALA A 37 -9.90 -22.80 3.81
N LEU A 38 -9.12 -21.91 4.43
CA LEU A 38 -8.61 -22.15 5.79
C LEU A 38 -9.74 -22.01 6.81
N GLN A 39 -9.75 -22.94 7.78
CA GLN A 39 -10.77 -22.98 8.82
C GLN A 39 -10.16 -23.22 10.19
N THR A 40 -10.76 -22.58 11.19
CA THR A 40 -10.37 -22.81 12.59
C THR A 40 -11.00 -24.09 13.14
N GLY A 41 -10.29 -24.73 14.06
CA GLY A 41 -10.73 -25.92 14.74
C GLY A 41 -9.83 -26.23 15.92
N THR A 42 -10.03 -27.39 16.55
CA THR A 42 -9.18 -27.86 17.64
C THR A 42 -8.54 -29.20 17.32
N ASN A 43 -7.30 -29.40 17.78
CA ASN A 43 -6.65 -30.71 17.71
C ASN A 43 -7.20 -31.69 18.77
N ALA A 44 -6.66 -32.90 18.80
CA ALA A 44 -7.09 -33.92 19.75
C ALA A 44 -6.87 -33.55 21.24
N ALA A 45 -5.99 -32.59 21.51
CA ALA A 45 -5.77 -32.04 22.85
C ALA A 45 -6.71 -30.87 23.20
N GLY A 46 -7.59 -30.47 22.29
CA GLY A 46 -8.47 -29.31 22.44
C GLY A 46 -7.81 -27.95 22.16
N GLU A 47 -6.57 -27.97 21.68
CA GLU A 47 -5.85 -26.73 21.35
C GLU A 47 -6.32 -26.17 20.00
N GLY A 48 -6.51 -24.83 19.93
CA GLY A 48 -6.88 -24.12 18.69
C GLY A 48 -5.83 -24.28 17.60
N ARG A 49 -6.29 -24.59 16.39
CA ARG A 49 -5.47 -24.82 15.18
C ARG A 49 -6.17 -24.31 13.94
N ILE A 50 -5.43 -24.25 12.84
CA ILE A 50 -5.97 -23.94 11.50
C ILE A 50 -5.85 -25.19 10.64
N TYR A 51 -6.92 -25.47 9.91
CA TYR A 51 -7.08 -26.65 9.06
C TYR A 51 -7.40 -26.23 7.62
N GLY A 52 -7.06 -27.09 6.67
CA GLY A 52 -7.62 -27.03 5.34
C GLY A 52 -9.08 -27.47 5.32
N SER A 53 -9.77 -27.13 4.26
CA SER A 53 -11.17 -27.45 4.07
C SER A 53 -11.40 -27.86 2.62
N VAL A 54 -12.02 -29.00 2.43
CA VAL A 54 -12.52 -29.46 1.14
C VAL A 54 -14.03 -29.26 1.16
N ASP A 55 -14.57 -28.58 0.14
CA ASP A 55 -16.02 -28.28 0.03
C ASP A 55 -16.60 -27.56 1.27
N GLY A 56 -15.80 -26.70 1.91
CA GLY A 56 -16.21 -25.96 3.10
C GLY A 56 -16.23 -26.79 4.39
N VAL A 57 -15.75 -28.03 4.36
CA VAL A 57 -15.65 -28.92 5.52
C VAL A 57 -14.18 -29.08 5.91
N VAL A 58 -13.88 -28.90 7.20
CA VAL A 58 -12.53 -29.15 7.74
C VAL A 58 -12.13 -30.59 7.43
N ASP A 59 -11.03 -30.77 6.69
CA ASP A 59 -10.57 -32.09 6.21
C ASP A 59 -9.70 -32.85 7.21
N GLY A 60 -9.53 -32.33 8.42
CA GLY A 60 -8.74 -32.93 9.50
C GLY A 60 -7.23 -32.70 9.37
N LYS A 61 -6.76 -31.99 8.36
CA LYS A 61 -5.34 -31.68 8.19
C LYS A 61 -5.03 -30.30 8.74
N GLU A 62 -4.14 -30.23 9.71
CA GLU A 62 -3.56 -28.96 10.15
C GLU A 62 -2.71 -28.37 9.04
N VAL A 63 -2.93 -27.11 8.72
CA VAL A 63 -2.24 -26.38 7.65
C VAL A 63 -1.39 -25.27 8.26
N GLN A 64 -0.16 -25.14 7.77
CA GLN A 64 0.71 -23.99 7.97
C GLN A 64 1.02 -23.41 6.59
N VAL A 65 0.66 -22.16 6.35
CA VAL A 65 1.07 -21.40 5.17
C VAL A 65 2.04 -20.30 5.57
N ARG A 66 3.04 -20.07 4.73
CA ARG A 66 4.09 -19.09 4.96
C ARG A 66 4.11 -18.07 3.82
N GLY A 67 4.21 -16.82 4.17
CA GLY A 67 4.21 -15.75 3.19
C GLY A 67 4.91 -14.49 3.64
N MET A 68 4.66 -13.46 2.85
CA MET A 68 5.25 -12.15 3.04
C MET A 68 4.16 -11.11 3.15
N SER A 69 4.39 -10.09 3.96
CA SER A 69 3.61 -8.86 3.95
C SER A 69 4.20 -7.90 2.94
N LEU A 70 3.34 -7.28 2.14
CA LEU A 70 3.72 -6.06 1.43
C LEU A 70 3.94 -4.96 2.46
N THR A 71 4.83 -4.01 2.17
CA THR A 71 4.97 -2.80 2.98
C THR A 71 3.68 -1.96 2.94
N TRP A 72 3.55 -0.98 3.80
CA TRP A 72 2.34 -0.15 3.91
C TRP A 72 1.96 0.51 2.58
N SER A 73 0.74 0.33 2.14
CA SER A 73 0.26 0.85 0.85
C SER A 73 0.36 2.37 0.73
N GLN A 74 0.33 3.10 1.83
CA GLN A 74 0.48 4.57 1.89
C GLN A 74 1.91 5.03 2.18
N TYR A 75 2.87 4.12 2.31
CA TYR A 75 4.26 4.48 2.61
C TYR A 75 4.92 5.05 1.36
N TRP A 76 5.16 6.35 1.36
CA TRP A 76 5.85 7.03 0.27
C TRP A 76 7.38 6.96 0.49
N PRO A 77 8.17 6.80 -0.59
CA PRO A 77 7.78 6.64 -2.00
C PRO A 77 7.48 5.21 -2.44
N TYR A 78 7.58 4.22 -1.57
CA TYR A 78 7.69 2.82 -1.96
C TYR A 78 6.39 2.01 -1.86
N GLY A 79 5.44 2.41 -1.01
CA GLY A 79 4.28 1.59 -0.69
C GLY A 79 3.51 1.09 -1.90
N SER A 80 3.05 2.01 -2.74
CA SER A 80 2.26 1.67 -3.93
C SER A 80 3.04 0.86 -4.98
N SER A 81 4.38 0.96 -5.00
CA SER A 81 5.24 0.23 -5.95
C SER A 81 5.17 -1.29 -5.81
N PHE A 82 4.64 -1.81 -4.69
CA PHE A 82 4.55 -3.26 -4.42
C PHE A 82 3.15 -3.83 -4.64
N TYR A 83 2.18 -3.00 -5.01
CA TYR A 83 0.78 -3.40 -5.18
C TYR A 83 0.42 -3.69 -6.64
N GLY A 84 1.41 -4.05 -7.47
CA GLY A 84 1.25 -4.44 -8.86
C GLY A 84 1.04 -5.95 -9.04
N HIS A 85 0.32 -6.32 -10.10
CA HIS A 85 0.04 -7.72 -10.44
C HIS A 85 1.33 -8.53 -10.66
N SER A 86 2.24 -8.00 -11.49
CA SER A 86 3.52 -8.65 -11.82
C SER A 86 4.45 -8.76 -10.61
N PHE A 87 4.36 -7.84 -9.65
CA PHE A 87 5.12 -7.95 -8.40
C PHE A 87 4.69 -9.18 -7.61
N ILE A 88 3.38 -9.42 -7.49
CA ILE A 88 2.83 -10.62 -6.84
C ILE A 88 3.23 -11.89 -7.58
N ASP A 89 3.17 -11.88 -8.92
CA ASP A 89 3.63 -13.02 -9.75
C ASP A 89 5.10 -13.37 -9.46
N THR A 90 5.94 -12.35 -9.31
CA THR A 90 7.36 -12.54 -8.97
C THR A 90 7.55 -13.15 -7.58
N LEU A 91 6.82 -12.66 -6.57
CA LEU A 91 6.89 -13.22 -5.21
C LEU A 91 6.47 -14.70 -5.21
N VAL A 92 5.38 -15.03 -5.88
CA VAL A 92 4.91 -16.42 -5.92
C VAL A 92 5.85 -17.30 -6.76
N GLY A 93 6.31 -16.82 -7.91
CA GLY A 93 7.16 -17.58 -8.83
C GLY A 93 8.58 -17.81 -8.32
N SER A 94 9.17 -16.77 -7.72
CA SER A 94 10.60 -16.77 -7.33
C SER A 94 10.82 -17.08 -5.84
N TRP A 95 9.92 -16.62 -4.96
CA TRP A 95 10.07 -16.78 -3.50
C TRP A 95 9.21 -17.91 -2.96
N ASN A 96 8.37 -18.54 -3.79
CA ASN A 96 7.45 -19.62 -3.43
C ASN A 96 6.49 -19.27 -2.28
N VAL A 97 6.11 -18.01 -2.13
CA VAL A 97 5.18 -17.60 -1.07
C VAL A 97 3.83 -18.30 -1.25
N GLU A 98 3.22 -18.70 -0.15
CA GLU A 98 1.91 -19.35 -0.09
C GLU A 98 0.81 -18.38 0.34
N LEU A 99 1.23 -17.22 0.86
CA LEU A 99 0.38 -16.18 1.42
C LEU A 99 0.98 -14.80 1.10
N ILE A 100 0.14 -13.90 0.62
CA ILE A 100 0.44 -12.46 0.49
C ILE A 100 -0.39 -11.72 1.54
N ARG A 101 0.24 -10.93 2.41
CA ARG A 101 -0.47 -10.00 3.28
C ARG A 101 -0.47 -8.62 2.64
N SER A 102 -1.65 -8.08 2.38
CA SER A 102 -1.87 -6.80 1.73
C SER A 102 -2.17 -5.73 2.78
N ALA A 103 -1.12 -5.02 3.23
CA ALA A 103 -1.17 -4.06 4.32
C ALA A 103 -1.74 -2.72 3.86
N MET A 104 -3.07 -2.59 3.82
CA MET A 104 -3.75 -1.36 3.39
C MET A 104 -3.70 -0.28 4.46
N GLY A 105 -3.00 0.80 4.21
CA GLY A 105 -2.91 1.93 5.11
C GLY A 105 -4.22 2.69 5.25
N ILE A 106 -4.71 2.84 6.48
CA ILE A 106 -6.05 3.35 6.77
C ILE A 106 -6.06 4.84 6.99
N VAL A 107 -5.14 5.36 7.76
CA VAL A 107 -5.03 6.79 8.09
C VAL A 107 -3.69 7.35 7.65
N PRO A 108 -3.63 8.63 7.22
CA PRO A 108 -2.42 9.16 6.62
C PRO A 108 -1.39 9.54 7.69
N PRO A 109 -0.32 8.77 7.91
CA PRO A 109 0.82 9.30 8.64
C PRO A 109 1.74 10.13 7.74
N TRP A 110 1.69 9.95 6.43
CA TRP A 110 2.58 10.59 5.43
C TRP A 110 1.80 11.05 4.19
N GLY A 111 2.11 12.18 3.68
CA GLY A 111 1.55 13.06 2.68
C GLY A 111 0.71 12.56 1.50
N HIS A 112 0.73 11.29 1.10
CA HIS A 112 0.05 10.80 -0.12
C HIS A 112 -1.33 10.20 0.09
N GLY A 113 -1.93 10.44 1.24
CA GLY A 113 -3.24 9.94 1.58
C GLY A 113 -3.21 8.51 2.10
N SER A 114 -4.39 7.97 2.34
CA SER A 114 -4.65 6.64 2.86
C SER A 114 -6.06 6.24 2.47
N TYR A 115 -6.49 5.04 2.86
CA TYR A 115 -7.86 4.62 2.58
C TYR A 115 -8.93 5.64 3.03
N MET A 116 -8.80 6.24 4.22
CA MET A 116 -9.80 7.20 4.72
C MET A 116 -9.86 8.51 3.93
N THR A 117 -8.81 8.85 3.19
CA THR A 117 -8.77 10.06 2.35
C THR A 117 -8.99 9.76 0.87
N ARG A 118 -8.65 8.55 0.41
CA ARG A 118 -8.70 8.14 -1.00
C ARG A 118 -9.18 6.68 -1.11
N PRO A 119 -10.42 6.37 -0.67
CA PRO A 119 -10.87 4.98 -0.53
C PRO A 119 -10.85 4.21 -1.86
N GLU A 120 -11.25 4.84 -2.97
CA GLU A 120 -11.31 4.19 -4.28
C GLU A 120 -9.92 3.75 -4.77
N TYR A 121 -8.92 4.59 -4.56
CA TYR A 121 -7.54 4.28 -4.93
C TYR A 121 -7.00 3.09 -4.15
N PHE A 122 -7.10 3.13 -2.81
CA PHE A 122 -6.57 2.06 -1.98
C PHE A 122 -7.38 0.76 -2.11
N GLU A 123 -8.68 0.86 -2.38
CA GLU A 123 -9.51 -0.30 -2.69
C GLU A 123 -9.11 -0.93 -4.03
N SER A 124 -8.74 -0.13 -5.06
CA SER A 124 -8.23 -0.66 -6.33
C SER A 124 -6.87 -1.35 -6.20
N GLN A 125 -6.00 -0.87 -5.32
CA GLN A 125 -4.76 -1.59 -4.99
C GLN A 125 -5.06 -2.94 -4.34
N MET A 126 -6.03 -3.01 -3.41
CA MET A 126 -6.46 -4.26 -2.82
C MET A 126 -7.01 -5.22 -3.88
N ASP A 127 -7.85 -4.71 -4.80
CA ASP A 127 -8.37 -5.50 -5.93
C ASP A 127 -7.23 -6.11 -6.76
N THR A 128 -6.21 -5.33 -7.08
CA THR A 128 -5.05 -5.80 -7.85
C THR A 128 -4.32 -6.94 -7.15
N VAL A 129 -4.00 -6.79 -5.86
CA VAL A 129 -3.30 -7.81 -5.08
C VAL A 129 -4.15 -9.07 -4.92
N VAL A 130 -5.44 -8.91 -4.60
CA VAL A 130 -6.37 -10.04 -4.41
C VAL A 130 -6.52 -10.83 -5.71
N GLN A 131 -6.71 -10.15 -6.83
CA GLN A 131 -6.87 -10.81 -8.13
C GLN A 131 -5.59 -11.52 -8.56
N ALA A 132 -4.42 -10.92 -8.34
CA ALA A 132 -3.13 -11.55 -8.60
C ALA A 132 -2.90 -12.79 -7.73
N ALA A 133 -3.23 -12.73 -6.45
CA ALA A 133 -3.13 -13.87 -5.55
C ALA A 133 -4.05 -15.03 -5.96
N ILE A 134 -5.29 -14.73 -6.35
CA ILE A 134 -6.24 -15.73 -6.87
C ILE A 134 -5.70 -16.37 -8.16
N ALA A 135 -5.20 -15.57 -9.10
CA ALA A 135 -4.61 -16.08 -10.33
C ALA A 135 -3.39 -16.97 -10.09
N ASN A 136 -2.63 -16.69 -9.05
CA ASN A 136 -1.48 -17.50 -8.61
C ASN A 136 -1.84 -18.66 -7.67
N ASP A 137 -3.11 -18.82 -7.32
CA ASP A 137 -3.63 -19.87 -6.44
C ASP A 137 -2.95 -19.89 -5.04
N VAL A 138 -2.66 -18.69 -4.51
CA VAL A 138 -2.12 -18.49 -3.16
C VAL A 138 -3.12 -17.74 -2.28
N TYR A 139 -2.95 -17.85 -0.96
CA TYR A 139 -3.80 -17.09 -0.03
C TYR A 139 -3.46 -15.61 -0.07
N VAL A 140 -4.47 -14.78 0.17
CA VAL A 140 -4.32 -13.35 0.36
C VAL A 140 -5.03 -12.91 1.64
N LEU A 141 -4.30 -12.19 2.46
CA LEU A 141 -4.80 -11.61 3.70
C LEU A 141 -5.01 -10.12 3.45
N ILE A 142 -6.26 -9.70 3.42
CA ILE A 142 -6.65 -8.29 3.28
C ILE A 142 -6.58 -7.67 4.68
N ASP A 143 -5.60 -6.80 4.88
CA ASP A 143 -5.30 -6.23 6.19
C ASP A 143 -5.76 -4.77 6.28
N TRP A 144 -6.62 -4.50 7.26
CA TRP A 144 -6.97 -3.15 7.70
C TRP A 144 -5.82 -2.64 8.57
N HIS A 145 -4.79 -2.11 7.88
CA HIS A 145 -3.50 -1.79 8.50
C HIS A 145 -3.54 -0.46 9.23
N SER A 146 -3.81 -0.51 10.50
CA SER A 146 -3.76 0.64 11.41
C SER A 146 -3.12 0.26 12.73
N GLU A 147 -2.30 1.14 13.26
CA GLU A 147 -1.84 1.08 14.63
C GLU A 147 -2.85 1.81 15.51
N GLY A 148 -3.36 1.12 16.52
CA GLY A 148 -4.31 1.69 17.48
C GLY A 148 -3.68 2.78 18.35
N GLY A 149 -4.51 3.48 19.09
CA GLY A 149 -4.09 4.50 20.05
C GLY A 149 -3.73 5.87 19.48
N TYR A 150 -3.23 5.92 18.25
CA TYR A 150 -2.90 7.19 17.60
C TYR A 150 -3.96 7.64 16.60
N PHE A 151 -4.68 6.71 15.97
CA PHE A 151 -5.45 6.97 14.78
C PHE A 151 -6.84 6.31 14.77
N ASN A 152 -7.32 5.71 15.86
CA ASN A 152 -8.61 5.07 15.85
C ASN A 152 -9.71 5.86 16.55
N CYS A 153 -10.91 5.73 16.05
CA CYS A 153 -12.16 6.22 16.60
C CYS A 153 -13.10 5.05 16.92
N ILE A 154 -12.62 4.03 17.63
CA ILE A 154 -13.47 2.89 18.01
C ILE A 154 -14.64 3.35 18.89
N HIS A 155 -14.46 4.42 19.62
CA HIS A 155 -15.51 5.05 20.41
C HIS A 155 -16.15 6.20 19.62
N PRO A 156 -17.38 6.07 19.12
CA PRO A 156 -18.05 7.07 18.30
C PRO A 156 -18.23 8.43 19.00
N ASN A 157 -17.97 8.52 20.31
CA ASN A 157 -18.06 9.75 21.11
C ASN A 157 -16.69 10.38 21.40
N GLU A 158 -15.59 9.75 21.02
CA GLU A 158 -14.24 10.32 21.17
C GLU A 158 -13.88 11.12 19.92
N LYS A 159 -13.51 12.39 20.14
CA LYS A 159 -12.91 13.18 19.06
C LYS A 159 -11.56 12.59 18.70
N PRO A 160 -11.16 12.63 17.40
CA PRO A 160 -9.85 12.19 16.98
C PRO A 160 -8.77 12.87 17.83
N LYS A 161 -7.83 12.08 18.35
CA LYS A 161 -6.74 12.60 19.19
C LYS A 161 -5.80 13.54 18.42
N TYR A 162 -5.81 13.45 17.09
CA TYR A 162 -4.96 14.25 16.22
C TYR A 162 -5.74 14.65 14.96
N GLU A 163 -5.82 15.95 14.69
CA GLU A 163 -6.34 16.48 13.42
C GLU A 163 -5.16 16.61 12.45
N PHE A 164 -5.13 15.80 11.39
CA PHE A 164 -4.38 16.11 10.19
C PHE A 164 -5.26 17.00 9.31
N ASN A 165 -4.67 17.74 8.39
CA ASN A 165 -5.31 18.86 7.66
C ASN A 165 -6.59 18.53 6.86
N ASP A 166 -7.00 17.28 6.76
CA ASP A 166 -8.13 16.82 5.96
C ASP A 166 -9.36 16.34 6.76
N ASN A 167 -9.35 16.48 8.08
CA ASN A 167 -10.43 16.07 9.00
C ASN A 167 -10.81 14.57 8.96
N LYS A 168 -10.02 13.71 8.30
CA LYS A 168 -10.26 12.25 8.24
C LYS A 168 -9.14 11.48 8.93
N THR A 169 -8.97 11.74 10.20
CA THR A 169 -7.81 11.31 10.98
C THR A 169 -8.02 10.05 11.78
N CYS A 170 -9.19 9.47 11.69
CA CYS A 170 -9.52 8.22 12.36
C CYS A 170 -10.54 7.42 11.55
N PHE A 171 -10.67 6.16 11.88
CA PHE A 171 -11.72 5.30 11.33
C PHE A 171 -12.66 4.83 12.45
N SER A 172 -13.86 4.42 12.05
CA SER A 172 -14.85 3.78 12.91
C SER A 172 -15.03 2.31 12.54
N ALA A 173 -15.69 1.55 13.43
CA ALA A 173 -16.13 0.19 13.09
C ALA A 173 -17.04 0.16 11.84
N ALA A 174 -17.81 1.23 11.60
CA ALA A 174 -18.67 1.34 10.42
C ALA A 174 -17.87 1.49 9.12
N ASP A 175 -16.75 2.24 9.13
CA ASP A 175 -15.88 2.38 7.97
C ASP A 175 -15.25 1.04 7.59
N ALA A 176 -14.69 0.33 8.57
CA ALA A 176 -14.13 -1.00 8.38
C ALA A 176 -15.20 -2.01 7.93
N ALA A 177 -16.38 -2.00 8.56
CA ALA A 177 -17.50 -2.86 8.19
C ALA A 177 -17.96 -2.62 6.74
N ALA A 178 -18.03 -1.37 6.30
CA ALA A 178 -18.38 -1.02 4.93
C ALA A 178 -17.33 -1.52 3.93
N PHE A 179 -16.05 -1.34 4.20
CA PHE A 179 -14.96 -1.85 3.36
C PHE A 179 -14.98 -3.37 3.27
N PHE A 180 -14.97 -4.05 4.41
CA PHE A 180 -14.96 -5.52 4.42
C PHE A 180 -16.24 -6.13 3.87
N GLY A 181 -17.38 -5.46 4.02
CA GLY A 181 -18.62 -5.85 3.36
C GLY A 181 -18.48 -5.89 1.83
N ARG A 182 -17.89 -4.85 1.21
CA ARG A 182 -17.63 -4.82 -0.23
C ARG A 182 -16.59 -5.86 -0.66
N MET A 183 -15.51 -6.02 0.11
CA MET A 183 -14.50 -7.05 -0.18
C MET A 183 -15.09 -8.46 -0.09
N ALA A 184 -15.93 -8.72 0.91
CA ALA A 184 -16.61 -10.00 1.07
C ALA A 184 -17.66 -10.26 -0.02
N GLU A 185 -18.40 -9.24 -0.45
CA GLU A 185 -19.34 -9.36 -1.58
C GLU A 185 -18.60 -9.71 -2.87
N ARG A 186 -17.46 -9.05 -3.11
CA ARG A 186 -16.65 -9.22 -4.32
C ARG A 186 -15.86 -10.52 -4.34
N TYR A 187 -15.20 -10.85 -3.24
CA TYR A 187 -14.21 -11.94 -3.19
C TYR A 187 -14.54 -13.04 -2.16
N GLY A 188 -15.58 -12.91 -1.38
CA GLY A 188 -15.86 -13.80 -0.27
C GLY A 188 -16.16 -15.26 -0.66
N LYS A 189 -16.41 -15.55 -1.94
CA LYS A 189 -16.57 -16.90 -2.47
C LYS A 189 -15.24 -17.56 -2.86
N TYR A 190 -14.16 -16.78 -2.98
CA TYR A 190 -12.84 -17.31 -3.27
C TYR A 190 -12.18 -17.82 -1.99
N PRO A 191 -11.79 -19.10 -1.93
CA PRO A 191 -11.16 -19.68 -0.73
C PRO A 191 -9.78 -19.12 -0.41
N HIS A 192 -9.23 -18.28 -1.31
CA HIS A 192 -7.96 -17.59 -1.18
C HIS A 192 -7.99 -16.49 -0.14
N VAL A 193 -9.15 -15.86 0.06
CA VAL A 193 -9.26 -14.60 0.80
C VAL A 193 -9.40 -14.84 2.30
N ILE A 194 -8.57 -14.16 3.05
CA ILE A 194 -8.58 -14.07 4.51
C ILE A 194 -8.74 -12.59 4.86
N PHE A 195 -9.54 -12.27 5.86
CA PHE A 195 -9.80 -10.90 6.28
C PHE A 195 -9.10 -10.63 7.62
N GLU A 196 -8.10 -9.75 7.65
CA GLU A 196 -7.51 -9.24 8.89
C GLU A 196 -8.13 -7.88 9.20
N ILE A 197 -9.03 -7.87 10.18
CA ILE A 197 -9.92 -6.73 10.36
C ILE A 197 -9.34 -5.59 11.21
N TYR A 198 -8.16 -5.78 11.81
CA TYR A 198 -7.40 -4.76 12.52
C TYR A 198 -5.97 -5.24 12.78
N ASN A 199 -4.97 -4.47 12.29
CA ASN A 199 -3.55 -4.82 12.39
C ASN A 199 -3.03 -4.84 13.84
N GLU A 200 -2.92 -3.66 14.46
CA GLU A 200 -2.27 -3.52 15.78
C GLU A 200 -3.06 -2.61 16.73
N PRO A 201 -4.05 -3.14 17.44
CA PRO A 201 -4.65 -2.42 18.56
C PRO A 201 -3.61 -2.14 19.66
N VAL A 202 -3.52 -0.89 20.12
CA VAL A 202 -2.52 -0.47 21.13
C VAL A 202 -3.11 -0.34 22.52
N SER A 203 -4.13 0.50 22.66
CA SER A 203 -4.72 0.88 23.94
C SER A 203 -6.15 0.36 24.14
N GLU A 204 -6.70 -0.28 23.14
CA GLU A 204 -8.05 -0.81 23.15
C GLU A 204 -8.13 -2.04 24.06
N SER A 205 -9.19 -2.10 24.86
CA SER A 205 -9.46 -3.32 25.63
C SER A 205 -9.99 -4.44 24.73
N TRP A 206 -9.85 -5.69 25.15
CA TRP A 206 -10.43 -6.80 24.40
C TRP A 206 -11.96 -6.64 24.18
N ASN A 207 -12.69 -6.09 25.14
CA ASN A 207 -14.14 -5.88 24.97
C ASN A 207 -14.45 -4.85 23.87
N ASP A 208 -13.65 -3.79 23.73
CA ASP A 208 -13.79 -2.81 22.65
C ASP A 208 -13.48 -3.44 21.30
N LEU A 209 -12.40 -4.23 21.23
CA LEU A 209 -12.00 -4.96 20.02
C LEU A 209 -13.04 -6.01 19.62
N LYS A 210 -13.63 -6.69 20.59
CA LYS A 210 -14.71 -7.64 20.30
C LYS A 210 -15.94 -6.93 19.74
N ALA A 211 -16.34 -5.80 20.29
CA ALA A 211 -17.48 -5.03 19.78
C ALA A 211 -17.23 -4.51 18.36
N TYR A 212 -16.01 -4.07 18.09
CA TYR A 212 -15.55 -3.73 16.74
C TYR A 212 -15.61 -4.96 15.81
N ALA A 213 -15.04 -6.09 16.22
CA ALA A 213 -15.02 -7.31 15.43
C ALA A 213 -16.43 -7.84 15.12
N ASP A 214 -17.34 -7.83 16.10
CA ASP A 214 -18.73 -8.25 15.91
C ASP A 214 -19.44 -7.39 14.85
N SER A 215 -19.15 -6.09 14.81
CA SER A 215 -19.70 -5.16 13.81
C SER A 215 -19.20 -5.49 12.39
N VAL A 216 -17.88 -5.70 12.24
CA VAL A 216 -17.25 -6.01 10.95
C VAL A 216 -17.66 -7.40 10.46
N LEU A 217 -17.66 -8.39 11.35
CA LEU A 217 -18.11 -9.75 11.05
C LEU A 217 -19.56 -9.79 10.54
N THR A 218 -20.43 -8.94 11.09
CA THR A 218 -21.84 -8.85 10.63
C THR A 218 -21.92 -8.55 9.15
N GLU A 219 -21.05 -7.69 8.62
CA GLU A 219 -21.03 -7.37 7.19
C GLU A 219 -20.34 -8.46 6.35
N ILE A 220 -19.18 -8.97 6.80
CA ILE A 220 -18.47 -10.05 6.09
C ILE A 220 -19.36 -11.29 5.94
N ARG A 221 -20.04 -11.69 7.01
CA ARG A 221 -20.85 -12.93 7.05
C ARG A 221 -22.12 -12.91 6.21
N LYS A 222 -22.49 -11.76 5.65
CA LYS A 222 -23.52 -11.69 4.61
C LYS A 222 -23.10 -12.40 3.32
N TYR A 223 -21.81 -12.45 3.04
CA TYR A 223 -21.27 -12.89 1.75
C TYR A 223 -20.23 -14.02 1.85
N SER A 224 -19.56 -14.17 3.00
CA SER A 224 -18.40 -15.06 3.13
C SER A 224 -18.33 -15.79 4.46
N ASN A 225 -17.91 -17.07 4.39
CA ASN A 225 -17.53 -17.88 5.56
C ASN A 225 -16.00 -18.02 5.70
N ASN A 226 -15.23 -17.31 4.92
CA ASN A 226 -13.76 -17.37 4.95
C ASN A 226 -13.21 -16.95 6.31
N LEU A 227 -11.96 -17.35 6.56
CA LEU A 227 -11.25 -17.05 7.80
C LEU A 227 -11.16 -15.52 8.01
N VAL A 228 -11.52 -15.10 9.21
CA VAL A 228 -11.31 -13.73 9.69
C VAL A 228 -10.29 -13.75 10.80
N VAL A 229 -9.30 -12.88 10.75
CA VAL A 229 -8.28 -12.72 11.77
C VAL A 229 -8.52 -11.41 12.51
N ILE A 230 -8.52 -11.46 13.83
CA ILE A 230 -8.91 -10.36 14.70
C ILE A 230 -7.69 -9.85 15.45
N GLY A 231 -7.39 -8.55 15.36
CA GLY A 231 -6.35 -7.89 16.12
C GLY A 231 -6.54 -8.06 17.62
N THR A 232 -5.47 -8.30 18.35
CA THR A 232 -5.48 -8.50 19.80
C THR A 232 -4.83 -7.31 20.53
N PRO A 233 -5.13 -7.06 21.82
CA PRO A 233 -4.55 -5.93 22.55
C PRO A 233 -3.02 -5.93 22.53
N THR A 234 -2.44 -4.75 22.76
CA THR A 234 -0.99 -4.53 22.92
C THR A 234 -0.21 -4.99 21.69
N TRP A 235 -0.42 -4.26 20.55
CA TRP A 235 0.22 -4.55 19.25
C TRP A 235 0.06 -6.02 18.84
N SER A 236 -1.18 -6.48 18.87
CA SER A 236 -1.53 -7.86 18.47
C SER A 236 -0.71 -8.96 19.17
N SER A 237 -0.42 -8.80 20.47
CA SER A 237 0.38 -9.76 21.24
C SER A 237 -0.39 -10.49 22.36
N MET A 238 -1.60 -10.02 22.71
CA MET A 238 -2.30 -10.48 23.91
C MET A 238 -3.57 -11.31 23.64
N ALA A 239 -3.47 -12.29 22.74
CA ALA A 239 -4.60 -13.17 22.38
C ALA A 239 -5.26 -13.88 23.56
N GLY A 240 -4.53 -14.09 24.66
CA GLY A 240 -5.07 -14.68 25.90
C GLY A 240 -6.17 -13.87 26.56
N GLU A 241 -6.26 -12.56 26.29
CA GLU A 241 -7.35 -11.73 26.83
C GLU A 241 -8.73 -12.09 26.25
N ALA A 242 -8.75 -12.69 25.06
CA ALA A 242 -9.98 -13.14 24.41
C ALA A 242 -10.63 -14.37 25.07
N ILE A 243 -9.91 -15.11 25.89
CA ILE A 243 -10.37 -16.39 26.45
C ILE A 243 -11.67 -16.25 27.25
N SER A 244 -11.80 -15.19 28.03
CA SER A 244 -12.96 -14.99 28.90
C SER A 244 -14.24 -14.59 28.17
N ASN A 245 -14.09 -14.00 26.96
CA ASN A 245 -15.19 -13.49 26.14
C ASN A 245 -14.83 -13.56 24.65
N PRO A 246 -14.65 -14.76 24.08
CA PRO A 246 -14.25 -14.91 22.70
C PRO A 246 -15.34 -14.42 21.73
N VAL A 247 -14.95 -14.08 20.53
CA VAL A 247 -15.90 -13.77 19.45
C VAL A 247 -16.69 -15.04 19.11
N GLN A 248 -18.00 -14.88 18.99
CA GLN A 248 -18.93 -15.98 18.74
C GLN A 248 -19.13 -16.17 17.23
N ASP A 249 -18.09 -16.64 16.57
CA ASP A 249 -18.11 -16.97 15.13
C ASP A 249 -17.41 -18.30 14.90
N LYS A 250 -17.75 -18.95 13.78
CA LYS A 250 -17.27 -20.32 13.50
C LYS A 250 -15.87 -20.35 12.91
N ASN A 251 -15.42 -19.26 12.29
CA ASN A 251 -14.16 -19.24 11.54
C ASN A 251 -13.38 -17.95 11.79
N VAL A 252 -12.95 -17.77 13.05
CA VAL A 252 -12.10 -16.66 13.45
C VAL A 252 -10.81 -17.16 14.09
N ALA A 253 -9.70 -16.50 13.77
CA ALA A 253 -8.42 -16.62 14.45
C ALA A 253 -8.04 -15.28 15.08
N TYR A 254 -7.08 -15.34 15.99
CA TYR A 254 -6.57 -14.18 16.72
C TYR A 254 -5.15 -13.91 16.26
N THR A 255 -4.87 -12.64 15.92
CA THR A 255 -3.56 -12.27 15.41
C THR A 255 -2.51 -12.27 16.52
N TYR A 256 -1.28 -12.55 16.12
CA TYR A 256 -0.10 -12.47 16.96
C TYR A 256 1.06 -11.87 16.16
N HIS A 257 1.70 -10.83 16.73
CA HIS A 257 2.86 -10.16 16.16
C HIS A 257 4.12 -10.39 17.00
N PHE A 258 5.27 -10.48 16.33
CA PHE A 258 6.55 -10.74 16.97
C PHE A 258 7.72 -10.08 16.23
N TYR A 259 8.62 -9.47 16.98
CA TYR A 259 9.86 -8.90 16.46
C TYR A 259 11.06 -9.38 17.28
N ALA A 260 12.00 -10.06 16.61
CA ALA A 260 13.14 -10.71 17.26
C ALA A 260 14.09 -9.74 17.95
N ASN A 261 14.17 -8.51 17.46
CA ASN A 261 14.98 -7.42 18.02
C ASN A 261 14.32 -6.68 19.19
N LEU A 262 13.01 -6.94 19.45
CA LEU A 262 12.24 -6.28 20.51
C LEU A 262 11.79 -7.27 21.60
N HIS A 263 11.53 -8.52 21.26
CA HIS A 263 10.80 -9.45 22.12
C HIS A 263 11.65 -10.64 22.59
N GLN A 264 11.40 -11.05 23.82
CA GLN A 264 11.90 -12.32 24.35
C GLN A 264 10.89 -13.42 24.04
N THR A 265 11.21 -14.34 23.15
CA THR A 265 10.26 -15.35 22.62
C THR A 265 9.54 -16.09 23.71
N ALA A 266 10.26 -16.61 24.71
CA ALA A 266 9.68 -17.45 25.76
C ALA A 266 8.56 -16.77 26.56
N SER A 267 8.68 -15.47 26.85
CA SER A 267 7.64 -14.70 27.55
C SER A 267 6.56 -14.17 26.61
N HIS A 268 6.95 -13.78 25.40
CA HIS A 268 6.04 -13.12 24.47
C HIS A 268 4.99 -14.10 23.89
N ILE A 269 5.36 -15.37 23.63
CA ILE A 269 4.43 -16.40 23.15
C ILE A 269 3.46 -16.93 24.22
N ALA A 270 3.63 -16.55 25.49
CA ALA A 270 2.86 -17.13 26.61
C ALA A 270 1.35 -16.88 26.48
N SER A 271 0.96 -15.67 26.09
CA SER A 271 -0.46 -15.30 25.86
C SER A 271 -1.09 -16.15 24.76
N SER A 272 -0.40 -16.29 23.62
CA SER A 272 -0.86 -17.12 22.49
C SER A 272 -0.92 -18.60 22.83
N ASN A 273 0.06 -19.14 23.58
CA ASN A 273 0.00 -20.51 24.05
C ASN A 273 -1.22 -20.76 24.96
N THR A 274 -1.51 -19.82 25.85
CA THR A 274 -2.68 -19.88 26.73
C THR A 274 -3.98 -19.82 25.91
N ALA A 275 -4.05 -18.95 24.91
CA ALA A 275 -5.19 -18.85 24.00
C ALA A 275 -5.42 -20.17 23.25
N MET A 276 -4.37 -20.75 22.66
CA MET A 276 -4.46 -22.03 21.95
C MET A 276 -4.91 -23.16 22.87
N ALA A 277 -4.37 -23.25 24.08
CA ALA A 277 -4.76 -24.26 25.07
C ALA A 277 -6.25 -24.14 25.49
N ASN A 278 -6.88 -23.00 25.26
CA ASN A 278 -8.32 -22.76 25.47
C ASN A 278 -9.14 -22.80 24.16
N GLY A 279 -8.59 -23.40 23.10
CA GLY A 279 -9.30 -23.65 21.85
C GLY A 279 -9.31 -22.48 20.87
N LEU A 280 -8.62 -21.35 21.13
CA LEU A 280 -8.54 -20.23 20.22
C LEU A 280 -7.43 -20.44 19.19
N SER A 281 -7.73 -20.28 17.91
CA SER A 281 -6.75 -20.42 16.83
C SER A 281 -5.93 -19.14 16.68
N ILE A 282 -4.62 -19.27 16.49
CA ILE A 282 -3.68 -18.16 16.33
C ILE A 282 -3.20 -18.10 14.88
N PHE A 283 -3.11 -16.88 14.33
CA PHE A 283 -2.45 -16.57 13.06
C PHE A 283 -1.36 -15.52 13.31
N VAL A 284 -0.15 -15.76 12.85
CA VAL A 284 0.95 -14.80 12.95
C VAL A 284 0.92 -13.92 11.70
N THR A 285 0.12 -12.86 11.74
CA THR A 285 -0.10 -12.02 10.56
C THR A 285 1.07 -11.09 10.28
N GLU A 286 1.91 -10.82 11.31
CA GLU A 286 3.10 -10.00 11.15
C GLU A 286 4.23 -10.47 12.08
N TRP A 287 5.46 -10.53 11.54
CA TRP A 287 6.65 -10.77 12.33
C TRP A 287 7.91 -10.33 11.58
N GLY A 288 8.95 -9.92 12.32
CA GLY A 288 10.16 -9.36 11.71
C GLY A 288 11.32 -9.21 12.69
N GLY A 289 12.13 -8.16 12.46
CA GLY A 289 13.30 -7.86 13.27
C GLY A 289 14.49 -8.76 12.96
N ILE A 290 14.71 -9.05 11.66
CA ILE A 290 15.76 -9.97 11.20
C ILE A 290 17.02 -9.26 10.69
N ASP A 291 16.98 -7.97 10.44
CA ASP A 291 18.12 -7.24 9.83
C ASP A 291 19.35 -7.24 10.72
N ASP A 292 19.16 -7.25 12.03
CA ASP A 292 20.23 -7.21 13.02
C ASP A 292 20.67 -8.58 13.56
N ILE A 293 20.13 -9.69 13.06
CA ILE A 293 20.42 -11.03 13.63
C ILE A 293 21.89 -11.45 13.46
N PHE A 294 22.59 -10.91 12.46
CA PHE A 294 24.00 -11.21 12.23
C PHE A 294 24.94 -10.33 13.06
N THR A 295 24.45 -9.21 13.56
CA THR A 295 25.18 -8.31 14.44
C THR A 295 24.87 -8.54 15.91
N ASN A 296 23.73 -9.19 16.21
CA ASN A 296 23.27 -9.45 17.56
C ASN A 296 22.82 -10.92 17.76
N ALA A 297 23.66 -11.73 18.38
CA ALA A 297 23.40 -13.14 18.63
C ALA A 297 22.15 -13.39 19.49
N SER A 298 21.74 -12.43 20.34
CA SER A 298 20.52 -12.55 21.13
C SER A 298 19.28 -12.49 20.22
N TYR A 299 19.24 -11.59 19.25
CA TYR A 299 18.13 -11.48 18.29
C TYR A 299 18.00 -12.75 17.45
N LYS A 300 19.13 -13.28 16.98
CA LYS A 300 19.13 -14.58 16.26
C LYS A 300 18.56 -15.70 17.11
N THR A 301 18.95 -15.79 18.37
CA THR A 301 18.42 -16.79 19.31
C THR A 301 16.90 -16.64 19.49
N GLN A 302 16.40 -15.42 19.62
CA GLN A 302 14.94 -15.17 19.72
C GLN A 302 14.21 -15.56 18.44
N LEU A 303 14.75 -15.22 17.29
CA LEU A 303 14.20 -15.58 16.00
C LEU A 303 14.12 -17.11 15.81
N GLU A 304 15.24 -17.83 16.08
CA GLU A 304 15.29 -19.28 15.94
C GLU A 304 14.28 -19.97 16.88
N ALA A 305 14.15 -19.50 18.11
CA ALA A 305 13.16 -20.01 19.06
C ALA A 305 11.72 -19.73 18.58
N PHE A 306 11.46 -18.57 18.00
CA PHE A 306 10.17 -18.21 17.42
C PHE A 306 9.82 -19.09 16.22
N LEU A 307 10.75 -19.29 15.28
CA LEU A 307 10.54 -20.15 14.12
C LEU A 307 10.32 -21.62 14.50
N ALA A 308 11.03 -22.10 15.53
CA ALA A 308 10.80 -23.44 16.08
C ALA A 308 9.39 -23.59 16.67
N TRP A 309 8.95 -22.60 17.45
CA TRP A 309 7.60 -22.58 18.02
C TRP A 309 6.50 -22.52 16.95
N THR A 310 6.63 -21.66 15.94
CA THR A 310 5.64 -21.57 14.85
C THR A 310 5.56 -22.86 14.04
N SER A 311 6.69 -23.53 13.85
CA SER A 311 6.74 -24.84 13.17
C SER A 311 6.13 -25.97 14.01
N GLU A 312 6.41 -26.01 15.31
CA GLU A 312 5.82 -26.98 16.25
C GLU A 312 4.30 -26.86 16.31
N LYS A 313 3.81 -25.62 16.39
CA LYS A 313 2.37 -25.33 16.50
C LYS A 313 1.67 -25.21 15.14
N LYS A 314 2.41 -25.35 14.03
CA LYS A 314 1.93 -25.17 12.64
C LYS A 314 1.19 -23.84 12.44
N LEU A 315 1.75 -22.76 12.95
CA LEU A 315 1.15 -21.44 12.83
C LEU A 315 1.42 -20.86 11.44
N SER A 316 0.37 -20.50 10.74
CA SER A 316 0.46 -19.74 9.50
C SER A 316 0.99 -18.35 9.77
N MET A 317 1.84 -17.81 8.87
CA MET A 317 2.55 -16.58 9.15
C MET A 317 2.92 -15.77 7.90
N ALA A 318 2.97 -14.44 8.06
CA ALA A 318 3.48 -13.49 7.08
C ALA A 318 4.65 -12.68 7.66
N LYS A 319 5.81 -12.72 7.00
CA LYS A 319 6.99 -11.94 7.42
C LYS A 319 6.80 -10.48 7.00
N TRP A 320 7.04 -9.54 7.89
CA TRP A 320 7.12 -8.12 7.64
C TRP A 320 8.55 -7.73 7.27
N ASP A 321 8.84 -7.10 6.14
CA ASP A 321 7.96 -6.93 5.01
C ASP A 321 8.78 -7.16 3.73
N VAL A 322 8.16 -7.04 2.57
CA VAL A 322 8.85 -7.13 1.30
C VAL A 322 8.95 -5.75 0.66
N GLU A 323 10.18 -5.31 0.40
CA GLU A 323 10.51 -4.01 -0.17
C GLU A 323 11.18 -4.11 -1.55
N LYS A 324 11.41 -5.33 -2.05
CA LYS A 324 12.03 -5.58 -3.36
C LYS A 324 11.60 -6.93 -3.93
N PRO A 325 11.54 -7.07 -5.27
CA PRO A 325 11.08 -8.31 -5.91
C PRO A 325 12.15 -9.40 -6.00
N TYR A 326 13.37 -9.13 -5.52
CA TYR A 326 14.50 -10.06 -5.60
C TYR A 326 15.20 -10.19 -4.25
N LEU A 327 15.87 -11.30 -4.05
CA LEU A 327 16.74 -11.54 -2.90
C LEU A 327 18.19 -11.40 -3.35
N GLU A 328 18.92 -10.56 -2.67
CA GLU A 328 20.34 -10.33 -2.90
C GLU A 328 21.20 -11.50 -2.42
N ASP A 329 22.48 -11.48 -2.73
CA ASP A 329 23.45 -12.43 -2.17
C ASP A 329 24.14 -11.79 -0.94
N ASN A 330 23.34 -11.62 0.11
CA ASN A 330 23.79 -11.16 1.41
C ASN A 330 23.34 -12.12 2.51
N ASP A 331 23.88 -11.97 3.72
CA ASP A 331 23.61 -12.89 4.82
C ASP A 331 22.14 -12.93 5.24
N VAL A 332 21.45 -11.79 5.24
CA VAL A 332 20.04 -11.67 5.61
C VAL A 332 19.17 -12.39 4.59
N ASP A 333 19.35 -12.08 3.30
CA ASP A 333 18.56 -12.68 2.23
C ASP A 333 18.83 -14.18 2.09
N ASN A 334 20.07 -14.61 2.27
CA ASN A 334 20.42 -16.04 2.30
C ASN A 334 19.76 -16.75 3.49
N TYR A 335 19.66 -16.10 4.64
CA TYR A 335 18.93 -16.64 5.79
C TYR A 335 17.43 -16.72 5.48
N ILE A 336 16.84 -15.71 4.86
CA ILE A 336 15.43 -15.70 4.41
C ILE A 336 15.18 -16.89 3.47
N LYS A 337 16.00 -17.04 2.43
CA LYS A 337 15.90 -18.16 1.47
C LYS A 337 15.93 -19.52 2.13
N ALA A 338 16.81 -19.69 3.10
CA ALA A 338 17.07 -21.01 3.73
C ALA A 338 16.09 -21.37 4.85
N ASN A 339 15.55 -20.39 5.59
CA ASN A 339 14.86 -20.64 6.85
C ASN A 339 13.43 -20.08 6.92
N ILE A 340 13.09 -19.11 6.10
CA ILE A 340 11.83 -18.37 6.20
C ILE A 340 10.88 -18.71 5.06
N LEU A 341 11.35 -18.63 3.83
CA LEU A 341 10.53 -18.91 2.66
C LEU A 341 10.09 -20.38 2.63
N PRO A 342 8.88 -20.66 2.14
CA PRO A 342 8.44 -22.04 1.96
C PRO A 342 9.40 -22.79 1.02
N PRO A 343 9.70 -24.06 1.32
CA PRO A 343 10.43 -24.88 0.36
C PRO A 343 9.62 -25.00 -0.94
N LYS A 344 10.30 -25.10 -2.07
CA LYS A 344 9.62 -25.31 -3.35
C LYS A 344 8.78 -26.58 -3.29
N THR A 345 7.47 -26.42 -3.29
CA THR A 345 6.50 -27.50 -3.11
C THR A 345 5.71 -27.70 -4.41
N THR A 346 5.46 -28.95 -4.75
CA THR A 346 4.49 -29.30 -5.81
C THR A 346 3.15 -29.55 -5.14
N TYR A 347 2.18 -28.70 -5.44
CA TYR A 347 0.83 -28.82 -4.90
C TYR A 347 -0.02 -29.79 -5.72
N THR A 348 -0.93 -30.49 -5.05
CA THR A 348 -1.89 -31.39 -5.67
C THR A 348 -3.26 -30.71 -5.69
N LYS A 349 -3.92 -30.75 -6.85
CA LYS A 349 -5.27 -30.17 -6.99
C LYS A 349 -6.30 -31.08 -6.33
N ASN A 350 -6.61 -30.81 -5.06
CA ASN A 350 -7.63 -31.53 -4.28
C ASN A 350 -8.97 -30.77 -4.27
N VAL A 351 -8.94 -29.45 -4.50
CA VAL A 351 -10.11 -28.58 -4.51
C VAL A 351 -10.22 -27.92 -5.89
N ASN A 352 -11.38 -28.05 -6.53
CA ASN A 352 -11.69 -27.37 -7.78
C ASN A 352 -12.53 -26.14 -7.46
N TRP A 353 -11.92 -25.17 -6.76
CA TRP A 353 -12.61 -23.98 -6.27
C TRP A 353 -13.24 -23.12 -7.39
N GLU A 354 -12.61 -23.11 -8.55
CA GLU A 354 -13.08 -22.35 -9.72
C GLU A 354 -14.46 -22.79 -10.22
N THR A 355 -14.85 -24.03 -9.97
CA THR A 355 -16.17 -24.56 -10.36
C THR A 355 -17.29 -24.13 -9.42
N SER A 356 -16.96 -23.74 -8.20
CA SER A 356 -17.93 -23.25 -7.20
C SER A 356 -18.28 -21.78 -7.37
N ILE A 357 -17.51 -21.03 -8.20
CA ILE A 357 -17.70 -19.61 -8.44
C ILE A 357 -18.45 -19.41 -9.75
N THR A 358 -19.76 -19.27 -9.65
CA THR A 358 -20.67 -19.13 -10.80
C THR A 358 -21.00 -17.68 -11.13
N ASP A 359 -20.73 -16.76 -10.20
CA ASP A 359 -21.05 -15.37 -10.36
C ASP A 359 -19.82 -14.62 -10.90
N ASN A 360 -20.07 -13.75 -11.85
CA ASN A 360 -19.05 -12.79 -12.29
C ASN A 360 -18.71 -11.88 -11.12
N LEU A 361 -17.41 -11.49 -11.02
CA LEU A 361 -17.04 -10.44 -10.10
C LEU A 361 -17.93 -9.22 -10.34
N PRO A 362 -18.52 -8.60 -9.30
CA PRO A 362 -19.21 -7.34 -9.48
C PRO A 362 -18.18 -6.35 -10.05
N GLY A 363 -18.52 -5.79 -11.17
CA GLY A 363 -17.66 -5.13 -12.13
C GLY A 363 -16.44 -4.43 -11.57
N SER A 364 -15.31 -4.83 -12.08
CA SER A 364 -14.16 -3.93 -12.18
C SER A 364 -14.59 -2.73 -13.04
N VAL A 365 -13.94 -1.60 -12.81
CA VAL A 365 -14.11 -0.39 -13.60
C VAL A 365 -14.11 -0.74 -15.10
N THR A 366 -15.17 -0.42 -15.81
CA THR A 366 -15.17 -0.43 -17.29
C THR A 366 -14.65 0.93 -17.73
N TYR A 367 -13.51 0.95 -18.38
CA TYR A 367 -12.95 2.20 -18.90
C TYR A 367 -13.72 2.67 -20.12
N GLY A 368 -13.97 3.98 -20.21
CA GLY A 368 -14.75 4.58 -21.27
C GLY A 368 -14.01 4.68 -22.59
N THR A 369 -14.50 5.53 -23.44
CA THR A 369 -13.90 5.80 -24.75
C THR A 369 -12.53 6.43 -24.54
N SER A 370 -11.48 5.78 -25.05
CA SER A 370 -10.14 6.33 -25.00
C SER A 370 -9.86 7.22 -26.22
N SER A 371 -9.14 8.31 -26.00
CA SER A 371 -8.64 9.20 -27.06
C SER A 371 -7.13 9.37 -26.96
N ALA A 372 -6.47 9.41 -28.13
CA ALA A 372 -5.04 9.69 -28.19
C ALA A 372 -4.76 11.12 -27.75
N ILE A 373 -3.76 11.30 -26.89
CA ILE A 373 -3.23 12.63 -26.54
C ILE A 373 -2.20 13.00 -27.61
N SER A 374 -2.32 14.20 -28.20
CA SER A 374 -1.33 14.67 -29.17
C SER A 374 -0.09 15.18 -28.43
N GLY A 375 1.09 14.72 -28.83
CA GLY A 375 2.34 15.14 -28.17
C GLY A 375 3.57 14.42 -28.74
N THR A 376 4.70 14.65 -28.08
CA THR A 376 5.99 14.06 -28.47
C THR A 376 6.73 13.50 -27.27
N TRP A 377 7.37 12.35 -27.47
CA TRP A 377 8.22 11.72 -26.48
C TRP A 377 9.65 12.28 -26.49
N SER A 378 10.21 12.46 -25.31
CA SER A 378 11.63 12.63 -25.05
C SER A 378 12.05 11.78 -23.86
N ALA A 379 13.36 11.54 -23.73
CA ALA A 379 13.93 10.88 -22.55
C ALA A 379 15.24 11.59 -22.20
N THR A 380 15.42 11.92 -20.94
CA THR A 380 16.53 12.68 -20.38
C THR A 380 16.98 12.13 -19.04
N SER A 381 18.11 12.59 -18.53
CA SER A 381 18.58 12.35 -17.18
C SER A 381 18.93 13.66 -16.48
N ASP A 382 19.26 13.58 -15.22
CA ASP A 382 19.70 14.72 -14.40
C ASP A 382 20.97 15.41 -14.94
N ILE A 383 21.72 14.74 -15.84
CA ILE A 383 22.85 15.38 -16.56
C ILE A 383 22.38 16.48 -17.48
N ASP A 384 21.25 16.28 -18.15
CA ASP A 384 20.78 17.12 -19.25
C ASP A 384 19.94 18.31 -18.78
N ASP A 385 19.33 18.22 -17.59
CA ASP A 385 18.33 19.18 -17.13
C ASP A 385 18.90 20.42 -16.45
N TYR A 386 20.12 20.32 -15.93
CA TYR A 386 20.78 21.42 -15.25
C TYR A 386 21.94 21.92 -16.08
N GLY A 387 21.67 22.98 -16.86
CA GLY A 387 22.66 23.65 -17.70
C GLY A 387 23.85 24.17 -16.89
N ASP A 388 24.93 24.51 -17.58
CA ASP A 388 26.25 24.89 -17.06
C ASP A 388 26.29 26.02 -16.00
N GLU A 389 25.17 26.67 -15.69
CA GLU A 389 25.16 27.86 -14.85
C GLU A 389 25.27 27.58 -13.33
N GLN A 390 25.06 26.34 -12.89
CA GLN A 390 25.09 26.03 -11.45
C GLN A 390 26.15 25.00 -11.02
N GLY A 391 26.88 24.39 -11.93
CA GLY A 391 27.99 23.49 -11.59
C GLY A 391 27.63 22.10 -11.06
N ASP A 392 26.35 21.76 -11.00
CA ASP A 392 25.82 20.64 -10.26
C ASP A 392 25.01 19.72 -11.18
N LYS A 393 25.71 19.08 -12.12
CA LYS A 393 25.11 18.05 -12.98
C LYS A 393 25.05 16.74 -12.22
N GLY A 394 23.91 16.03 -12.31
CA GLY A 394 23.84 14.62 -11.99
C GLY A 394 24.73 13.81 -12.94
N ASN A 395 24.99 12.57 -12.60
CA ASN A 395 25.78 11.65 -13.42
C ASN A 395 24.96 10.45 -13.90
N SER A 396 23.64 10.50 -13.76
CA SER A 396 22.75 9.41 -14.16
C SER A 396 22.78 9.19 -15.66
N THR A 397 22.90 7.95 -16.08
CA THR A 397 23.03 7.57 -17.50
C THR A 397 22.04 6.50 -17.90
N PHE A 398 21.69 6.45 -19.17
CA PHE A 398 20.85 5.41 -19.76
C PHE A 398 21.12 5.29 -21.26
N THR A 399 20.65 4.19 -21.85
CA THR A 399 20.66 3.99 -23.30
C THR A 399 19.26 4.28 -23.84
N ASN A 400 19.14 5.31 -24.68
CA ASN A 400 17.87 5.66 -25.32
C ASN A 400 17.63 4.85 -26.58
N ASN A 401 16.73 3.87 -26.51
CA ASN A 401 16.30 3.03 -27.63
C ASN A 401 14.86 3.37 -28.07
N SER A 402 14.38 4.56 -27.77
CA SER A 402 13.01 5.00 -28.05
C SER A 402 12.72 5.12 -29.55
N THR A 403 11.45 4.95 -29.90
CA THR A 403 10.88 5.20 -31.21
C THR A 403 9.89 6.38 -31.14
N ALA A 404 9.23 6.71 -32.23
CA ALA A 404 8.21 7.77 -32.21
C ALA A 404 6.97 7.43 -31.32
N THR A 405 6.72 6.15 -31.07
CA THR A 405 5.51 5.67 -30.37
C THR A 405 5.80 4.97 -29.04
N THR A 406 7.04 4.55 -28.82
CA THR A 406 7.44 3.79 -27.63
C THR A 406 8.71 4.38 -27.05
N VAL A 407 8.69 4.77 -25.80
CA VAL A 407 9.90 5.14 -25.05
C VAL A 407 10.56 3.87 -24.53
N LYS A 408 11.88 3.79 -24.69
CA LYS A 408 12.70 2.70 -24.16
C LYS A 408 13.98 3.27 -23.57
N MET A 409 14.02 3.30 -22.27
CA MET A 409 15.20 3.63 -21.49
C MET A 409 15.80 2.33 -20.95
N ASP A 410 17.00 1.98 -21.42
CA ASP A 410 17.70 0.75 -21.08
C ASP A 410 19.02 1.07 -20.38
N ASN A 411 19.57 0.12 -19.61
CA ASN A 411 20.84 0.26 -18.90
C ASN A 411 20.88 1.53 -18.03
N MET A 412 19.79 1.80 -17.33
CA MET A 412 19.68 2.96 -16.44
C MET A 412 20.64 2.81 -15.26
N ILE A 413 21.39 3.85 -14.99
CA ILE A 413 22.30 3.96 -13.82
C ILE A 413 22.02 5.31 -13.17
N LEU A 414 21.53 5.29 -11.96
CA LEU A 414 21.38 6.49 -11.13
C LEU A 414 22.66 6.69 -10.32
N ASP A 415 23.28 7.85 -10.45
CA ASP A 415 24.53 8.16 -9.79
C ASP A 415 24.43 9.42 -8.93
N THR A 416 24.69 9.27 -7.64
CA THR A 416 24.69 10.33 -6.64
C THR A 416 26.04 11.01 -6.47
N VAL A 417 27.09 10.58 -7.17
CA VAL A 417 28.45 11.08 -7.00
C VAL A 417 28.59 12.46 -7.63
N GLY A 418 28.81 13.46 -6.81
CA GLY A 418 29.12 14.83 -7.24
C GLY A 418 27.95 15.81 -7.13
N THR A 419 26.77 15.38 -6.80
CA THR A 419 25.65 16.28 -6.56
C THR A 419 25.82 16.94 -5.19
N GLY A 420 26.15 18.23 -5.16
CA GLY A 420 26.02 19.08 -3.97
C GLY A 420 24.55 19.36 -3.63
N PHE A 421 23.61 18.64 -4.23
CA PHE A 421 22.18 18.91 -4.19
C PHE A 421 21.41 18.07 -3.17
N ASP A 422 20.37 18.68 -2.65
CA ASP A 422 19.39 18.07 -1.75
C ASP A 422 18.33 17.21 -2.47
N TYR A 423 18.51 16.85 -3.76
CA TYR A 423 17.53 16.01 -4.48
C TYR A 423 18.16 14.71 -5.02
N ALA A 424 17.29 13.72 -5.17
CA ALA A 424 17.66 12.41 -5.66
C ALA A 424 18.03 12.44 -7.15
N PRO A 425 19.02 11.63 -7.59
CA PRO A 425 19.30 11.45 -9.01
C PRO A 425 18.08 10.85 -9.71
N TYR A 426 17.90 11.18 -11.01
CA TYR A 426 16.78 10.68 -11.78
C TYR A 426 17.12 10.46 -13.26
N ILE A 427 16.32 9.56 -13.86
CA ILE A 427 16.17 9.39 -15.30
C ILE A 427 14.68 9.49 -15.60
N ARG A 428 14.29 10.18 -16.67
CA ARG A 428 12.89 10.36 -16.98
C ARG A 428 12.55 10.24 -18.46
N ALA A 429 11.37 9.71 -18.75
CA ALA A 429 10.67 9.94 -19.99
C ALA A 429 9.69 11.10 -19.82
N GLU A 430 9.46 11.87 -20.87
CA GLU A 430 8.51 12.97 -20.89
C GLU A 430 7.66 12.91 -22.15
N TYR A 431 6.36 13.07 -22.00
CA TYR A 431 5.42 13.23 -23.08
C TYR A 431 4.91 14.67 -23.08
N THR A 432 5.57 15.52 -23.88
CA THR A 432 5.21 16.94 -24.01
C THR A 432 3.98 17.08 -24.90
N PHE A 433 2.95 17.78 -24.42
CA PHE A 433 1.69 17.95 -25.15
C PHE A 433 1.85 18.82 -26.39
N GLY A 434 1.13 18.47 -27.44
CA GLY A 434 1.03 19.28 -28.64
C GLY A 434 0.27 20.59 -28.38
N ALA A 435 0.48 21.57 -29.26
CA ALA A 435 -0.22 22.85 -29.12
C ALA A 435 -1.74 22.68 -29.16
N GLY A 436 -2.43 23.24 -28.16
CA GLY A 436 -3.89 23.21 -28.03
C GLY A 436 -4.46 21.89 -27.50
N VAL A 437 -3.65 21.04 -26.89
CA VAL A 437 -4.15 19.87 -26.15
C VAL A 437 -4.95 20.37 -24.95
N ASP A 438 -6.17 19.89 -24.85
CA ASP A 438 -7.10 20.18 -23.76
C ASP A 438 -7.35 18.88 -22.99
N LEU A 439 -6.92 18.84 -21.74
CA LEU A 439 -7.11 17.71 -20.83
C LEU A 439 -8.36 17.83 -19.95
N SER A 440 -9.18 18.87 -20.11
CA SER A 440 -10.34 19.14 -19.23
C SER A 440 -11.34 17.96 -19.15
N ASN A 441 -11.43 17.17 -20.21
CA ASN A 441 -12.26 15.96 -20.26
C ASN A 441 -11.49 14.67 -19.96
N CYS A 442 -10.18 14.79 -19.69
CA CYS A 442 -9.34 13.64 -19.34
C CYS A 442 -9.47 13.35 -17.84
N LYS A 443 -10.23 12.36 -17.48
CA LYS A 443 -10.37 11.95 -16.09
C LYS A 443 -9.32 10.92 -15.70
N MET A 444 -9.02 10.03 -16.63
CA MET A 444 -8.04 8.96 -16.45
C MET A 444 -7.02 8.99 -17.59
N VAL A 445 -5.82 8.58 -17.28
CA VAL A 445 -4.76 8.32 -18.28
C VAL A 445 -4.43 6.85 -18.23
N SER A 446 -4.50 6.17 -19.38
CA SER A 446 -3.98 4.82 -19.52
C SER A 446 -2.70 4.80 -20.33
N TYR A 447 -1.82 3.89 -19.96
CA TYR A 447 -0.63 3.58 -20.72
C TYR A 447 -0.15 2.15 -20.43
N LYS A 448 0.70 1.64 -21.30
CA LYS A 448 1.40 0.38 -21.07
C LYS A 448 2.82 0.65 -20.66
N TYR A 449 3.32 -0.12 -19.72
CA TYR A 449 4.73 -0.06 -19.35
C TYR A 449 5.28 -1.44 -18.99
N LYS A 450 6.61 -1.56 -19.01
CA LYS A 450 7.38 -2.70 -18.54
C LYS A 450 8.68 -2.20 -17.95
N GLY A 451 9.12 -2.80 -16.86
CA GLY A 451 10.39 -2.49 -16.19
C GLY A 451 10.21 -1.72 -14.90
N ALA A 452 11.08 -0.77 -14.66
CA ALA A 452 11.26 -0.08 -13.40
C ALA A 452 9.98 0.55 -12.83
N ASN A 453 9.83 0.49 -11.52
CA ASN A 453 8.91 1.34 -10.79
C ASN A 453 9.27 2.82 -11.02
N HIS A 454 8.26 3.66 -11.13
CA HIS A 454 8.46 5.07 -11.50
C HIS A 454 7.34 5.96 -10.97
N GLN A 455 7.60 7.25 -10.90
CA GLN A 455 6.57 8.25 -10.64
C GLN A 455 5.93 8.66 -11.97
N PHE A 456 4.62 8.54 -12.08
CA PHE A 456 3.84 9.16 -13.13
C PHE A 456 3.41 10.55 -12.65
N THR A 457 3.94 11.60 -13.28
CA THR A 457 3.88 13.00 -12.81
C THR A 457 3.16 13.89 -13.82
N LEU A 458 2.27 14.75 -13.35
CA LEU A 458 1.71 15.84 -14.13
C LEU A 458 2.65 17.05 -14.05
N TYR A 459 3.24 17.41 -15.18
CA TYR A 459 4.27 18.44 -15.24
C TYR A 459 3.73 19.77 -15.75
N TYR A 460 4.18 20.83 -15.13
CA TYR A 460 3.94 22.22 -15.51
C TYR A 460 5.27 22.85 -15.92
N ASP A 461 5.40 23.30 -17.17
CA ASP A 461 6.59 24.07 -17.58
C ASP A 461 6.78 25.29 -16.69
N TRP A 462 8.03 25.63 -16.39
CA TRP A 462 8.35 26.70 -15.45
C TRP A 462 7.71 28.03 -15.85
N ASN A 463 7.86 28.46 -17.11
CA ASN A 463 7.32 29.74 -17.58
C ASN A 463 5.79 29.70 -17.65
N ALA A 464 5.21 28.59 -18.15
CA ALA A 464 3.77 28.39 -18.18
C ALA A 464 3.16 28.41 -16.75
N SER A 465 3.85 27.84 -15.78
CA SER A 465 3.41 27.86 -14.39
C SER A 465 3.52 29.24 -13.74
N VAL A 466 4.57 30.03 -14.08
CA VAL A 466 4.67 31.44 -13.66
C VAL A 466 3.51 32.25 -14.24
N ASP A 467 3.16 32.03 -15.50
CA ASP A 467 2.05 32.71 -16.15
C ASP A 467 0.69 32.33 -15.53
N TYR A 468 0.51 31.08 -15.14
CA TYR A 468 -0.76 30.58 -14.60
C TYR A 468 -0.90 30.80 -13.08
N PHE A 469 0.12 30.44 -12.29
CA PHE A 469 0.08 30.49 -10.83
C PHE A 469 0.74 31.74 -10.24
N GLY A 470 1.49 32.49 -11.03
CA GLY A 470 2.30 33.60 -10.56
C GLY A 470 3.66 33.19 -9.98
N VAL A 471 3.98 31.90 -9.97
CA VAL A 471 5.26 31.35 -9.51
C VAL A 471 5.61 30.10 -10.33
N GLY A 472 6.91 29.82 -10.48
CA GLY A 472 7.35 28.55 -11.08
C GLY A 472 7.06 27.37 -10.16
N VAL A 473 6.51 26.28 -10.72
CA VAL A 473 6.19 25.06 -9.97
C VAL A 473 7.38 24.09 -10.01
N TRP A 474 7.69 23.50 -8.87
CA TRP A 474 8.71 22.47 -8.71
C TRP A 474 8.24 21.25 -7.87
N ASP A 475 7.10 21.35 -7.21
CA ASP A 475 6.47 20.27 -6.43
C ASP A 475 5.21 19.81 -7.18
N TYR A 476 5.38 18.84 -8.08
CA TYR A 476 4.36 18.41 -9.03
C TYR A 476 3.45 17.32 -8.45
N PRO A 477 2.17 17.26 -8.85
CA PRO A 477 1.30 16.14 -8.56
C PRO A 477 1.79 14.86 -9.26
N PHE A 478 1.82 13.74 -8.55
CA PHE A 478 2.24 12.44 -9.08
C PHE A 478 1.54 11.27 -8.39
N VAL A 479 1.71 10.09 -8.95
CA VAL A 479 1.43 8.78 -8.33
C VAL A 479 2.62 7.85 -8.58
N GLU A 480 2.85 6.93 -7.64
CA GLU A 480 3.86 5.89 -7.79
C GLU A 480 3.28 4.72 -8.59
N MET A 481 4.09 4.22 -9.50
CA MET A 481 3.77 3.05 -10.31
C MET A 481 4.67 1.88 -9.90
N PRO A 482 4.10 0.67 -9.73
CA PRO A 482 4.87 -0.50 -9.29
C PRO A 482 5.87 -0.97 -10.34
N TYR A 483 6.81 -1.84 -9.92
CA TYR A 483 7.66 -2.59 -10.84
C TYR A 483 6.82 -3.56 -11.69
N ALA A 484 7.06 -3.61 -12.99
CA ALA A 484 6.37 -4.49 -13.93
C ALA A 484 7.36 -5.31 -14.75
N PRO A 485 7.67 -6.58 -14.38
CA PRO A 485 8.58 -7.43 -15.14
C PRO A 485 8.05 -7.82 -16.53
N GLU A 486 6.74 -7.73 -16.73
CA GLU A 486 6.06 -7.91 -18.01
C GLU A 486 5.24 -6.67 -18.37
N TRP A 487 4.77 -6.60 -19.61
CA TRP A 487 3.92 -5.49 -20.05
C TRP A 487 2.61 -5.42 -19.26
N GLU A 488 2.38 -4.32 -18.56
CA GLU A 488 1.13 -4.02 -17.88
C GLU A 488 0.43 -2.81 -18.50
N THR A 489 -0.89 -2.85 -18.52
CA THR A 489 -1.73 -1.67 -18.81
C THR A 489 -2.22 -1.12 -17.50
N VAL A 490 -1.97 0.17 -17.29
CA VAL A 490 -2.43 0.88 -16.10
C VAL A 490 -3.42 1.97 -16.46
N HIS A 491 -4.30 2.28 -15.52
CA HIS A 491 -5.30 3.32 -15.63
C HIS A 491 -5.15 4.21 -14.39
N VAL A 492 -4.72 5.44 -14.60
CA VAL A 492 -4.46 6.40 -13.54
C VAL A 492 -5.56 7.46 -13.55
N ASP A 493 -6.36 7.51 -12.52
CA ASP A 493 -7.26 8.64 -12.29
C ASP A 493 -6.43 9.87 -11.90
N LEU A 494 -6.51 10.91 -12.70
CA LEU A 494 -5.74 12.12 -12.47
C LEU A 494 -6.12 12.82 -11.15
N GLY A 495 -7.36 12.61 -10.68
CA GLY A 495 -7.81 13.11 -9.39
C GLY A 495 -7.09 12.51 -8.18
N TRP A 496 -6.41 11.37 -8.34
CA TRP A 496 -5.62 10.74 -7.27
C TRP A 496 -4.19 11.27 -7.16
N MET A 497 -3.73 12.00 -8.17
CA MET A 497 -2.39 12.60 -8.12
C MET A 497 -2.34 13.70 -7.06
N THR A 498 -1.25 13.76 -6.35
CA THR A 498 -1.00 14.83 -5.36
C THR A 498 0.49 15.15 -5.30
N SER A 499 0.82 16.41 -5.05
CA SER A 499 2.19 16.78 -4.76
C SER A 499 2.52 16.57 -3.28
N ASN A 500 3.81 16.66 -2.93
CA ASN A 500 4.26 16.54 -1.54
C ASN A 500 3.77 17.70 -0.63
N GLY A 501 3.26 18.80 -1.22
CA GLY A 501 2.90 19.98 -0.48
C GLY A 501 4.11 20.78 0.04
N TRP A 502 5.29 20.57 -0.53
CA TRP A 502 6.51 21.28 -0.13
C TRP A 502 6.53 22.72 -0.62
N GLN A 503 5.88 22.97 -1.75
CA GLN A 503 5.76 24.31 -2.31
C GLN A 503 4.47 24.99 -1.85
N THR A 504 4.61 26.11 -1.12
CA THR A 504 3.45 26.89 -0.66
C THR A 504 2.89 27.78 -1.78
N GLY A 505 1.57 27.96 -1.77
CA GLY A 505 0.89 28.83 -2.75
C GLY A 505 0.51 28.13 -4.06
N ILE A 506 0.81 26.85 -4.19
CA ILE A 506 0.40 26.00 -5.30
C ILE A 506 -0.58 24.94 -4.76
N PRO A 507 -1.63 24.59 -5.51
CA PRO A 507 -2.48 23.44 -5.16
C PRO A 507 -1.66 22.14 -5.13
N THR A 508 -1.95 21.26 -4.20
CA THR A 508 -1.35 19.92 -4.17
C THR A 508 -2.02 18.96 -5.15
N TYR A 509 -3.22 19.30 -5.62
CA TYR A 509 -3.99 18.53 -6.60
C TYR A 509 -3.66 18.97 -8.04
N PRO A 510 -3.93 18.13 -9.06
CA PRO A 510 -3.70 18.42 -10.46
C PRO A 510 -4.51 19.63 -10.97
N VAL A 511 -3.86 20.50 -11.71
CA VAL A 511 -4.49 21.59 -12.46
C VAL A 511 -4.26 21.32 -13.95
N LEU A 512 -5.22 20.68 -14.59
CA LEU A 512 -5.07 20.14 -15.94
C LEU A 512 -4.85 21.23 -17.00
N GLU A 513 -5.42 22.42 -16.80
CA GLU A 513 -5.28 23.57 -17.70
C GLU A 513 -3.85 24.15 -17.71
N ALA A 514 -3.09 23.93 -16.64
CA ALA A 514 -1.71 24.38 -16.53
C ALA A 514 -0.70 23.32 -16.99
N ALA A 515 -1.15 22.09 -17.21
CA ALA A 515 -0.29 20.97 -17.53
C ALA A 515 0.31 21.10 -18.93
N THR A 516 1.60 20.80 -19.06
CA THR A 516 2.34 20.86 -20.31
C THR A 516 2.90 19.51 -20.76
N ALA A 517 3.04 18.57 -19.83
CA ALA A 517 3.54 17.23 -20.11
C ALA A 517 3.11 16.22 -19.05
N PHE A 518 3.21 14.94 -19.40
CA PHE A 518 3.36 13.87 -18.44
C PHE A 518 4.82 13.43 -18.34
N ARG A 519 5.28 13.19 -17.12
CA ARG A 519 6.62 12.66 -16.84
C ARG A 519 6.55 11.31 -16.17
N PHE A 520 7.51 10.46 -16.50
CA PHE A 520 7.69 9.12 -15.96
C PHE A 520 9.10 9.08 -15.38
N VAL A 521 9.20 9.28 -14.07
CA VAL A 521 10.46 9.58 -13.41
C VAL A 521 10.95 8.36 -12.61
N VAL A 522 12.11 7.85 -12.96
CA VAL A 522 12.82 6.83 -12.20
C VAL A 522 13.79 7.53 -11.27
N THR A 523 13.64 7.28 -9.97
CA THR A 523 14.49 7.84 -8.91
C THR A 523 15.22 6.72 -8.17
N ASN A 524 15.88 7.02 -7.06
CA ASN A 524 16.51 6.01 -6.20
C ASN A 524 15.54 4.87 -5.88
N ASP A 525 16.09 3.67 -5.70
CA ASP A 525 15.36 2.46 -5.32
C ASP A 525 14.44 1.87 -6.42
N PHE A 526 14.89 1.92 -7.66
CA PHE A 526 14.23 1.23 -8.77
C PHE A 526 14.68 -0.25 -8.88
N PHE A 527 13.78 -1.10 -9.38
CA PHE A 527 13.97 -2.56 -9.37
C PHE A 527 14.41 -3.17 -10.70
N ASP A 528 14.50 -2.38 -11.77
CA ASP A 528 14.96 -2.82 -13.08
C ASP A 528 15.81 -1.71 -13.72
N THR A 529 16.78 -2.09 -14.52
CA THR A 529 17.61 -1.14 -15.27
C THR A 529 16.99 -0.67 -16.57
N SER A 530 15.73 -0.98 -16.80
CA SER A 530 14.97 -0.54 -17.99
C SER A 530 13.58 -0.02 -17.60
N LEU A 531 13.08 0.93 -18.39
CA LEU A 531 11.67 1.35 -18.37
C LEU A 531 11.21 1.59 -19.80
N TRP A 532 10.19 0.85 -20.22
CA TRP A 532 9.57 0.95 -21.54
C TRP A 532 8.12 1.41 -21.38
N ILE A 533 7.68 2.38 -22.19
CA ILE A 533 6.35 2.98 -22.09
C ILE A 533 5.76 3.14 -23.49
N GLU A 534 4.50 2.75 -23.68
CA GLU A 534 3.75 2.94 -24.92
C GLU A 534 2.24 3.13 -24.68
N ASP A 535 1.51 3.44 -25.74
CA ASP A 535 0.04 3.45 -25.80
C ASP A 535 -0.64 4.43 -24.82
N LEU A 536 -0.04 5.62 -24.63
CA LEU A 536 -0.56 6.67 -23.75
C LEU A 536 -1.86 7.26 -24.31
N LYS A 537 -2.93 7.22 -23.52
CA LYS A 537 -4.28 7.67 -23.90
C LYS A 537 -4.96 8.40 -22.75
N CYS A 538 -5.85 9.29 -23.11
CA CYS A 538 -6.85 9.86 -22.21
C CYS A 538 -8.11 8.99 -22.23
N GLU A 539 -8.70 8.72 -21.09
CA GLU A 539 -9.95 7.98 -20.95
C GLU A 539 -11.01 8.82 -20.25
N GLU A 540 -12.23 8.73 -20.75
CA GLU A 540 -13.39 9.28 -20.07
C GLU A 540 -13.76 8.34 -18.91
N GLU A 541 -14.27 8.92 -17.83
CA GLU A 541 -14.74 8.21 -16.65
C GLU A 541 -15.77 7.14 -17.00
N VAL A 542 -15.74 6.04 -16.28
CA VAL A 542 -16.66 4.93 -16.46
C VAL A 542 -17.39 4.58 -15.19
N SER A 543 -18.61 4.10 -15.39
CA SER A 543 -19.54 3.74 -14.33
C SER A 543 -18.96 2.74 -13.32
N GLY A 544 -18.88 3.16 -12.06
CA GLY A 544 -18.43 2.33 -10.95
C GLY A 544 -17.38 2.99 -10.06
N TYR A 545 -16.60 3.90 -10.59
CA TYR A 545 -15.72 4.79 -9.86
C TYR A 545 -16.23 6.22 -9.97
N SER A 546 -16.57 6.84 -8.87
CA SER A 546 -16.69 8.30 -8.85
C SER A 546 -15.30 8.85 -8.61
N PRO A 547 -14.76 9.69 -9.51
CA PRO A 547 -13.50 10.40 -9.22
C PRO A 547 -13.69 11.17 -7.92
N VAL A 548 -12.61 11.31 -7.17
CA VAL A 548 -12.57 12.24 -6.04
C VAL A 548 -12.90 13.61 -6.63
N GLU A 549 -14.03 14.21 -6.23
CA GLU A 549 -14.29 15.60 -6.60
C GLU A 549 -13.14 16.44 -6.07
N ILE A 550 -12.31 16.93 -6.98
CA ILE A 550 -11.27 17.89 -6.65
C ILE A 550 -12.01 19.14 -6.23
N ASP A 551 -12.01 19.44 -4.94
CA ASP A 551 -12.62 20.67 -4.43
C ASP A 551 -11.76 21.88 -4.87
N THR A 552 -12.04 22.35 -6.09
CA THR A 552 -11.43 23.57 -6.64
C THR A 552 -11.88 24.84 -5.91
N THR A 553 -12.83 24.74 -4.97
CA THR A 553 -13.36 25.90 -4.24
C THR A 553 -12.57 26.22 -2.97
N THR A 554 -11.71 25.34 -2.49
CA THR A 554 -10.74 25.66 -1.45
C THR A 554 -9.56 26.44 -2.03
N ALA A 555 -9.85 27.62 -2.59
CA ALA A 555 -8.84 28.66 -2.62
C ALA A 555 -8.37 28.81 -1.18
N LEU A 556 -7.14 28.36 -0.90
CA LEU A 556 -6.51 28.55 0.40
C LEU A 556 -6.72 30.00 0.81
N PRO A 557 -7.27 30.25 2.01
CA PRO A 557 -7.34 31.62 2.48
C PRO A 557 -5.92 32.17 2.38
N LYS A 558 -5.74 33.34 1.76
CA LYS A 558 -4.48 34.07 1.75
C LYS A 558 -4.06 34.25 3.21
N ILE A 559 -3.34 33.29 3.73
CA ILE A 559 -2.68 33.41 5.02
C ILE A 559 -1.52 34.34 4.77
N ALA A 560 -1.72 35.59 5.11
CA ALA A 560 -0.62 36.52 5.31
C ALA A 560 0.23 36.01 6.46
N SER A 561 1.06 35.01 6.25
CA SER A 561 1.97 34.49 7.26
C SER A 561 3.24 35.29 7.26
N LYS A 562 3.37 36.19 8.21
CA LYS A 562 4.65 36.52 8.79
C LYS A 562 5.04 35.38 9.75
N ALA A 563 5.19 34.17 9.28
CA ALA A 563 5.77 33.10 10.07
C ALA A 563 7.31 33.20 9.93
N SER A 564 7.99 33.41 11.03
CA SER A 564 9.46 33.29 11.08
C SER A 564 9.86 31.91 10.54
N PRO A 565 10.94 31.81 9.74
CA PRO A 565 11.35 30.51 9.20
C PRO A 565 11.69 29.55 10.34
N VAL A 566 11.17 28.34 10.26
CA VAL A 566 11.58 27.27 11.16
C VAL A 566 13.00 26.85 10.77
N ASN A 567 13.95 26.96 11.70
CA ASN A 567 15.33 26.59 11.47
C ASN A 567 15.64 25.29 12.20
N VAL A 568 16.21 24.33 11.48
CA VAL A 568 16.65 23.04 12.03
C VAL A 568 18.18 22.99 11.93
N SER A 569 18.85 22.65 13.02
CA SER A 569 20.29 22.44 13.06
C SER A 569 20.64 21.14 13.76
N VAL A 570 21.68 20.46 13.27
CA VAL A 570 22.14 19.17 13.79
C VAL A 570 23.55 19.29 14.30
N GLN A 571 23.80 18.85 15.54
CA GLN A 571 25.14 18.73 16.12
C GLN A 571 25.32 17.35 16.76
N GLY A 572 26.09 16.48 16.11
CA GLY A 572 26.19 15.08 16.50
C GLY A 572 24.81 14.42 16.49
N LYS A 573 24.38 13.89 17.62
CA LYS A 573 23.06 13.25 17.78
C LYS A 573 21.95 14.19 18.29
N ASN A 574 22.23 15.49 18.40
CA ASN A 574 21.26 16.48 18.84
C ASN A 574 20.69 17.25 17.65
N ILE A 575 19.38 17.37 17.62
CA ILE A 575 18.60 18.15 16.66
C ILE A 575 18.01 19.34 17.40
N ALA A 576 18.39 20.55 17.02
CA ALA A 576 17.85 21.78 17.61
C ALA A 576 16.97 22.48 16.58
N VAL A 577 15.74 22.81 16.96
CA VAL A 577 14.76 23.49 16.12
C VAL A 577 14.40 24.82 16.78
N SER A 578 14.29 25.88 15.97
CA SER A 578 13.86 27.21 16.44
C SER A 578 12.92 27.86 15.43
N GLY A 579 12.19 28.90 15.89
CA GLY A 579 11.20 29.59 15.06
C GLY A 579 9.86 28.84 14.99
N ILE A 580 9.57 27.98 15.94
CA ILE A 580 8.31 27.22 16.04
C ILE A 580 7.31 27.92 16.96
N GLU A 581 6.04 27.69 16.73
CA GLU A 581 4.99 28.21 17.60
C GLU A 581 4.86 27.34 18.86
N ASN A 582 4.57 27.99 19.97
CA ASN A 582 4.30 27.28 21.23
C ASN A 582 3.07 26.38 21.08
N GLY A 583 3.15 25.15 21.56
CA GLY A 583 2.07 24.16 21.46
C GLY A 583 2.03 23.42 20.12
N SER A 584 2.94 23.71 19.15
CA SER A 584 3.03 22.96 17.91
C SER A 584 3.32 21.49 18.19
N GLN A 585 2.61 20.62 17.52
CA GLN A 585 2.89 19.18 17.57
C GLN A 585 4.16 18.87 16.80
N TYR A 586 4.99 17.98 17.33
CA TYR A 586 6.16 17.46 16.62
C TYR A 586 6.21 15.94 16.67
N MET A 587 6.82 15.38 15.63
CA MET A 587 7.14 13.96 15.54
C MET A 587 8.47 13.79 14.82
N LEU A 588 9.34 12.98 15.38
CA LEU A 588 10.59 12.54 14.77
C LEU A 588 10.48 11.04 14.51
N SER A 589 10.62 10.62 13.28
CA SER A 589 10.64 9.20 12.89
C SER A 589 11.94 8.85 12.18
N ASN A 590 12.35 7.59 12.24
CA ASN A 590 13.41 7.07 11.37
C ASN A 590 12.81 6.76 9.97
N MET A 591 13.66 6.31 9.05
CA MET A 591 13.23 5.97 7.67
C MET A 591 12.33 4.73 7.59
N LEU A 592 12.22 3.97 8.67
CA LEU A 592 11.30 2.84 8.81
C LEU A 592 9.93 3.27 9.38
N GLY A 593 9.70 4.59 9.53
CA GLY A 593 8.47 5.13 10.09
C GLY A 593 8.34 5.01 11.62
N GLN A 594 9.30 4.41 12.30
CA GLN A 594 9.26 4.28 13.75
C GLN A 594 9.39 5.64 14.41
N VAL A 595 8.46 5.99 15.27
CA VAL A 595 8.48 7.25 16.01
C VAL A 595 9.55 7.22 17.10
N MET A 596 10.57 8.05 16.93
CA MET A 596 11.68 8.20 17.87
C MET A 596 11.40 9.22 18.96
N ALA A 597 10.60 10.23 18.67
CA ALA A 597 10.12 11.22 19.62
C ALA A 597 8.87 11.92 19.09
N SER A 598 7.92 12.20 19.96
CA SER A 598 6.74 12.99 19.61
C SER A 598 6.26 13.79 20.83
N GLY A 599 5.49 14.85 20.58
CA GLY A 599 4.93 15.68 21.65
C GLY A 599 4.46 17.04 21.14
N ARG A 600 4.24 17.97 22.08
CA ARG A 600 3.97 19.37 21.78
C ARG A 600 5.12 20.23 22.26
N THR A 601 5.43 21.26 21.48
CA THR A 601 6.48 22.23 21.83
C THR A 601 6.07 23.08 23.03
N ASN A 602 7.02 23.31 23.93
CA ASN A 602 6.86 24.23 25.04
C ASN A 602 7.78 25.43 24.80
N GLY A 603 7.25 26.46 24.12
CA GLY A 603 8.03 27.61 23.69
C GLY A 603 8.36 27.60 22.19
N SER A 604 9.27 28.50 21.77
CA SER A 604 9.63 28.73 20.37
C SER A 604 10.81 27.87 19.87
N SER A 605 11.26 26.90 20.66
CA SER A 605 12.37 26.00 20.32
C SER A 605 12.11 24.57 20.83
N LEU A 606 12.75 23.59 20.16
CA LEU A 606 12.68 22.18 20.50
C LEU A 606 14.08 21.57 20.36
N ASN A 607 14.48 20.75 21.32
CA ASN A 607 15.73 19.99 21.26
C ASN A 607 15.39 18.49 21.36
N LEU A 608 15.85 17.71 20.40
CA LEU A 608 15.68 16.27 20.36
C LEU A 608 17.05 15.59 20.31
N ASN A 609 17.14 14.40 20.88
CA ASN A 609 18.34 13.57 20.84
C ASN A 609 17.97 12.20 20.29
N VAL A 610 18.78 11.68 19.37
CA VAL A 610 18.61 10.34 18.81
C VAL A 610 19.74 9.41 19.23
N ALA A 611 19.43 8.14 19.42
CA ALA A 611 20.40 7.15 19.90
C ALA A 611 21.41 6.75 18.81
N SER A 612 20.99 6.66 17.54
CA SER A 612 21.79 6.15 16.42
C SER A 612 22.00 7.20 15.33
N SER A 613 23.05 7.01 14.54
CA SER A 613 23.24 7.71 13.26
C SER A 613 22.24 7.18 12.24
N GLY A 614 21.82 8.00 11.28
CA GLY A 614 20.84 7.60 10.28
C GLY A 614 20.09 8.80 9.71
N LYS A 615 19.15 8.51 8.81
CA LYS A 615 18.21 9.49 8.29
C LYS A 615 16.92 9.47 9.12
N TYR A 616 16.39 10.65 9.39
CA TYR A 616 15.20 10.87 10.20
C TYR A 616 14.29 11.88 9.51
N ILE A 617 13.00 11.78 9.76
CA ILE A 617 12.02 12.76 9.34
C ILE A 617 11.50 13.47 10.59
N LEU A 618 11.67 14.79 10.64
CA LEU A 618 11.10 15.63 11.67
C LEU A 618 9.90 16.39 11.10
N ARG A 619 8.75 16.20 11.72
CA ARG A 619 7.55 16.95 11.44
C ARG A 619 7.22 17.88 12.59
N ILE A 620 6.87 19.14 12.29
CA ILE A 620 6.42 20.14 13.29
C ILE A 620 5.24 20.90 12.70
N GLY A 621 4.05 20.69 13.23
CA GLY A 621 2.81 21.19 12.63
C GLY A 621 2.67 20.65 11.20
N SER A 622 2.48 21.54 10.24
CA SER A 622 2.41 21.23 8.80
C SER A 622 3.77 21.14 8.10
N LYS A 623 4.88 21.42 8.80
CA LYS A 623 6.23 21.42 8.19
C LYS A 623 6.93 20.09 8.46
N GLN A 624 7.57 19.56 7.42
CA GLN A 624 8.36 18.35 7.48
C GLN A 624 9.78 18.62 6.97
N THR A 625 10.78 18.01 7.59
CA THR A 625 12.20 18.18 7.22
C THR A 625 12.92 16.86 7.39
N ALA A 626 13.63 16.42 6.35
CA ALA A 626 14.54 15.28 6.43
C ALA A 626 15.83 15.71 7.16
N ILE A 627 16.32 14.85 8.06
CA ILE A 627 17.48 15.11 8.91
C ILE A 627 18.45 13.96 8.77
N SER A 628 19.72 14.26 8.48
CA SER A 628 20.79 13.27 8.47
C SER A 628 21.65 13.41 9.72
N ILE A 629 21.76 12.37 10.51
CA ILE A 629 22.60 12.27 11.71
C ILE A 629 23.82 11.41 11.36
N ARG A 630 25.00 11.99 11.42
CA ARG A 630 26.27 11.30 11.13
C ARG A 630 26.93 10.74 12.39
#